data_cdf04d594e1f1370f944735b8b0a7983
#
_entry.id   cdf04d594e1f1370f944735b8b0a7983
#
_cell.length_a   1.000
_cell.length_b   1.000
_cell.length_c   1.000
_cell.angle_alpha   90.00
_cell.angle_beta   90.00
_cell.angle_gamma   90.00
#
_symmetry.space_group_name_H-M   'P 1'
#
loop_
_entity.id
_entity.type
_entity.pdbx_description
1 polymer ?
#
loop_
_entity_poly.entity_id
_entity_poly.type
_entity_poly.pdbx_seq_one_letter_code
_entity_poly.pdbx_strand_id
1 'polypeptide(L)'
;MIEIEGLKKLYGTKTVLDGVHLTVPDGAVFGLVGINGAGKSTLLRLIADVLRPDAGVIRIDGESITGNAEKRRELFFLPDDPYYASGTTVEKLIGLYQTFYPFDKAVFERFAGAFHLELRTPIRNFSKGMKRQAFAALALAARPRYLLLDEAFD
;
A
#
# COMPACT_ATOMS: atom_id res chain seq x y z
N MET A 1 -6.85 -2.28 -14.26
CA MET A 1 -7.77 -3.27 -13.64
C MET A 1 -6.96 -4.30 -12.87
N ILE A 2 -7.40 -4.68 -11.65
CA ILE A 2 -6.79 -5.77 -10.87
C ILE A 2 -7.71 -6.99 -10.93
N GLU A 3 -7.15 -8.16 -11.28
CA GLU A 3 -7.88 -9.42 -11.43
C GLU A 3 -7.22 -10.48 -10.55
N ILE A 4 -8.05 -11.21 -9.80
CA ILE A 4 -7.63 -12.26 -8.87
C ILE A 4 -8.44 -13.52 -9.21
N GLU A 5 -7.75 -14.64 -9.46
CA GLU A 5 -8.37 -15.92 -9.83
C GLU A 5 -7.85 -17.04 -8.94
N GLY A 6 -8.77 -17.70 -8.23
CA GLY A 6 -8.50 -18.89 -7.44
C GLY A 6 -7.46 -18.72 -6.36
N LEU A 7 -7.33 -17.52 -5.79
CA LEU A 7 -6.24 -17.15 -4.88
C LEU A 7 -6.34 -17.93 -3.56
N LYS A 8 -5.25 -18.61 -3.21
CA LYS A 8 -5.11 -19.31 -1.92
C LYS A 8 -3.88 -18.83 -1.16
N LYS A 9 -4.02 -18.75 0.17
CA LYS A 9 -2.90 -18.47 1.09
C LYS A 9 -3.05 -19.26 2.38
N LEU A 10 -1.95 -19.95 2.72
CA LEU A 10 -1.85 -20.73 3.95
C LEU A 10 -0.71 -20.15 4.82
N TYR A 11 -0.86 -20.27 6.13
CA TYR A 11 0.19 -20.07 7.13
C TYR A 11 0.30 -21.35 7.98
N GLY A 12 1.28 -22.19 7.66
CA GLY A 12 1.36 -23.55 8.19
C GLY A 12 0.13 -24.35 7.77
N THR A 13 -0.64 -24.83 8.73
CA THR A 13 -1.88 -25.58 8.47
C THR A 13 -3.14 -24.71 8.35
N LYS A 14 -3.01 -23.40 8.64
CA LYS A 14 -4.16 -22.48 8.62
C LYS A 14 -4.37 -21.90 7.23
N THR A 15 -5.49 -22.19 6.59
CA THR A 15 -5.93 -21.51 5.38
C THR A 15 -6.51 -20.14 5.73
N VAL A 16 -5.96 -19.07 5.14
CA VAL A 16 -6.40 -17.69 5.36
C VAL A 16 -7.19 -17.17 4.17
N LEU A 17 -6.81 -17.55 2.95
CA LEU A 17 -7.58 -17.30 1.73
C LEU A 17 -7.77 -18.63 1.01
N ASP A 18 -9.00 -18.92 0.57
CA ASP A 18 -9.33 -20.17 -0.08
C ASP A 18 -10.16 -19.92 -1.36
N GLY A 19 -9.48 -19.94 -2.50
CA GLY A 19 -10.12 -19.83 -3.81
C GLY A 19 -10.75 -18.45 -4.06
N VAL A 20 -10.15 -17.37 -3.62
CA VAL A 20 -10.70 -16.01 -3.78
C VAL A 20 -10.66 -15.59 -5.25
N HIS A 21 -11.80 -15.09 -5.73
CA HIS A 21 -11.97 -14.46 -7.04
C HIS A 21 -12.42 -13.02 -6.83
N LEU A 22 -11.76 -12.07 -7.48
CA LEU A 22 -12.08 -10.64 -7.37
C LEU A 22 -11.62 -9.91 -8.62
N THR A 23 -12.44 -8.95 -9.07
CA THR A 23 -12.04 -7.98 -10.09
C THR A 23 -12.27 -6.57 -9.56
N VAL A 24 -11.23 -5.74 -9.60
CA VAL A 24 -11.30 -4.32 -9.27
C VAL A 24 -11.09 -3.53 -10.56
N PRO A 25 -12.14 -2.87 -11.09
CA PRO A 25 -12.02 -2.07 -12.31
C PRO A 25 -11.16 -0.81 -12.09
N ASP A 26 -10.64 -0.25 -13.17
CA ASP A 26 -9.93 1.02 -13.13
C ASP A 26 -10.84 2.15 -12.65
N GLY A 27 -10.26 3.07 -11.87
CA GLY A 27 -10.98 4.23 -11.32
C GLY A 27 -11.94 3.91 -10.18
N ALA A 28 -12.04 2.65 -9.76
CA ALA A 28 -12.90 2.28 -8.63
C ALA A 28 -12.23 2.59 -7.29
N VAL A 29 -13.05 2.96 -6.31
CA VAL A 29 -12.70 2.88 -4.88
C VAL A 29 -13.32 1.60 -4.34
N PHE A 30 -12.48 0.65 -3.95
CA PHE A 30 -12.92 -0.68 -3.52
C PHE A 30 -12.60 -0.89 -2.04
N GLY A 31 -13.63 -1.17 -1.23
CA GLY A 31 -13.50 -1.42 0.21
C GLY A 31 -13.49 -2.91 0.55
N LEU A 32 -12.47 -3.34 1.30
CA LEU A 32 -12.41 -4.67 1.91
C LEU A 32 -13.00 -4.60 3.32
N VAL A 33 -14.14 -5.25 3.52
CA VAL A 33 -14.85 -5.29 4.81
C VAL A 33 -14.81 -6.69 5.39
N GLY A 34 -14.58 -6.80 6.68
CA GLY A 34 -14.55 -8.08 7.40
C GLY A 34 -13.97 -7.93 8.80
N ILE A 35 -14.23 -8.92 9.65
CA ILE A 35 -13.70 -8.99 11.01
C ILE A 35 -12.16 -9.06 11.01
N ASN A 36 -11.55 -8.77 12.18
CA ASN A 36 -10.11 -8.92 12.35
C ASN A 36 -9.71 -10.38 12.13
N GLY A 37 -8.62 -10.60 11.37
CA GLY A 37 -8.18 -11.94 10.98
C GLY A 37 -8.88 -12.55 9.77
N ALA A 38 -9.82 -11.86 9.11
CA ALA A 38 -10.49 -12.34 7.89
C ALA A 38 -9.58 -12.41 6.64
N GLY A 39 -8.31 -12.01 6.74
CA GLY A 39 -7.36 -12.09 5.63
C GLY A 39 -7.23 -10.81 4.80
N LYS A 40 -7.84 -9.69 5.19
CA LYS A 40 -7.78 -8.41 4.46
C LYS A 40 -6.34 -7.96 4.18
N SER A 41 -5.53 -7.82 5.23
CA SER A 41 -4.12 -7.44 5.11
C SER A 41 -3.29 -8.46 4.34
N THR A 42 -3.63 -9.75 4.45
CA THR A 42 -2.99 -10.81 3.66
C THR A 42 -3.29 -10.63 2.17
N LEU A 43 -4.54 -10.34 1.81
CA LEU A 43 -4.94 -10.09 0.42
C LEU A 43 -4.20 -8.86 -0.15
N LEU A 44 -4.17 -7.74 0.59
CA LEU A 44 -3.45 -6.54 0.16
C LEU A 44 -1.95 -6.79 -0.04
N ARG A 45 -1.30 -7.55 0.85
CA ARG A 45 0.11 -7.92 0.72
C ARG A 45 0.39 -8.84 -0.47
N LEU A 46 -0.56 -9.71 -0.82
CA LEU A 46 -0.47 -10.54 -2.02
C LEU A 46 -0.62 -9.70 -3.29
N ILE A 47 -1.56 -8.76 -3.33
CA ILE A 47 -1.72 -7.82 -4.45
C ILE A 47 -0.47 -6.96 -4.62
N ALA A 48 0.17 -6.55 -3.52
CA ALA A 48 1.40 -5.76 -3.53
C ALA A 48 2.67 -6.58 -3.87
N ASP A 49 2.55 -7.90 -4.13
CA ASP A 49 3.67 -8.85 -4.32
C ASP A 49 4.67 -8.87 -3.14
N VAL A 50 4.22 -8.48 -1.94
CA VAL A 50 4.98 -8.61 -0.69
C VAL A 50 4.95 -10.06 -0.18
N LEU A 51 3.83 -10.75 -0.43
CA LEU A 51 3.66 -12.17 -0.14
C LEU A 51 3.42 -12.94 -1.45
N ARG A 52 3.81 -14.21 -1.46
CA ARG A 52 3.51 -15.11 -2.56
C ARG A 52 2.26 -15.93 -2.27
N PRO A 53 1.34 -16.09 -3.23
CA PRO A 53 0.22 -17.01 -3.10
C PRO A 53 0.70 -18.48 -3.11
N ASP A 54 -0.06 -19.34 -2.44
CA ASP A 54 0.18 -20.80 -2.51
C ASP A 54 -0.55 -21.43 -3.71
N ALA A 55 -1.63 -20.79 -4.21
CA ALA A 55 -2.27 -21.10 -5.49
C ALA A 55 -3.02 -19.87 -6.02
N GLY A 56 -3.41 -19.94 -7.29
CA GLY A 56 -4.09 -18.84 -7.98
C GLY A 56 -3.13 -17.81 -8.54
N VAL A 57 -3.69 -16.77 -9.14
CA VAL A 57 -2.93 -15.73 -9.82
C VAL A 57 -3.54 -14.34 -9.56
N ILE A 58 -2.68 -13.34 -9.51
CA ILE A 58 -3.06 -11.92 -9.48
C ILE A 58 -2.50 -11.26 -10.73
N ARG A 59 -3.36 -10.57 -11.46
CA ARG A 59 -2.97 -9.82 -12.68
C ARG A 59 -3.31 -8.35 -12.52
N ILE A 60 -2.48 -7.53 -13.11
CA ILE A 60 -2.74 -6.11 -13.32
C ILE A 60 -2.73 -5.87 -14.83
N ASP A 61 -3.87 -5.45 -15.38
CA ASP A 61 -4.09 -5.28 -16.82
C ASP A 61 -3.70 -6.54 -17.63
N GLY A 62 -4.14 -7.71 -17.15
CA GLY A 62 -3.88 -8.99 -17.79
C GLY A 62 -2.49 -9.60 -17.54
N GLU A 63 -1.54 -8.83 -16.97
CA GLU A 63 -0.19 -9.31 -16.67
C GLU A 63 -0.02 -9.73 -15.20
N SER A 64 0.65 -10.87 -14.96
CA SER A 64 0.93 -11.32 -13.60
C SER A 64 1.80 -10.32 -12.84
N ILE A 65 1.40 -10.00 -11.61
CA ILE A 65 2.18 -9.16 -10.70
C ILE A 65 3.39 -9.92 -10.11
N THR A 66 3.28 -11.25 -9.99
CA THR A 66 4.27 -12.07 -9.28
C THR A 66 5.65 -11.97 -9.93
N GLY A 67 6.61 -11.36 -9.20
CA GLY A 67 7.96 -11.14 -9.68
C GLY A 67 8.10 -10.08 -10.80
N ASN A 68 7.04 -9.36 -11.14
CA ASN A 68 7.03 -8.35 -12.18
C ASN A 68 7.32 -6.96 -11.60
N ALA A 69 8.59 -6.51 -11.73
CA ALA A 69 9.03 -5.23 -11.17
C ALA A 69 8.32 -4.02 -11.81
N GLU A 70 7.99 -4.10 -13.11
CA GLU A 70 7.30 -3.01 -13.81
C GLU A 70 5.89 -2.82 -13.26
N LYS A 71 5.14 -3.92 -13.09
CA LYS A 71 3.80 -3.87 -12.51
C LYS A 71 3.81 -3.42 -11.04
N ARG A 72 4.83 -3.78 -10.27
CA ARG A 72 4.96 -3.29 -8.87
C ARG A 72 5.15 -1.78 -8.78
N ARG A 73 5.77 -1.13 -9.76
CA ARG A 73 5.92 0.32 -9.81
C ARG A 73 4.60 1.07 -9.99
N GLU A 74 3.57 0.39 -10.50
CA GLU A 74 2.23 0.96 -10.63
C GLU A 74 1.46 0.98 -9.30
N LEU A 75 1.94 0.22 -8.29
CA LEU A 75 1.32 0.07 -6.98
C LEU A 75 2.02 0.90 -5.92
N PHE A 76 1.24 1.46 -5.00
CA PHE A 76 1.72 1.94 -3.72
C PHE A 76 0.96 1.20 -2.61
N PHE A 77 1.66 0.49 -1.77
CA PHE A 77 1.07 -0.20 -0.62
C PHE A 77 1.44 0.53 0.67
N LEU A 78 0.42 1.01 1.39
CA LEU A 78 0.55 1.60 2.71
C LEU A 78 -0.01 0.62 3.74
N PRO A 79 0.85 -0.09 4.49
CA PRO A 79 0.42 -0.96 5.59
C PRO A 79 -0.01 -0.14 6.80
N ASP A 80 -0.72 -0.76 7.75
CA ASP A 80 -1.13 -0.14 9.03
C ASP A 80 0.08 0.40 9.83
N ASP A 81 1.19 -0.33 9.86
CA ASP A 81 2.45 0.11 10.47
C ASP A 81 3.59 0.12 9.43
N PRO A 82 3.82 1.25 8.75
CA PRO A 82 4.88 1.37 7.76
C PRO A 82 6.26 1.29 8.42
N TYR A 83 7.15 0.47 7.84
CA TYR A 83 8.53 0.40 8.29
C TYR A 83 9.32 1.66 7.89
N TYR A 84 10.12 2.16 8.83
CA TYR A 84 11.10 3.22 8.59
C TYR A 84 12.30 3.05 9.53
N ALA A 85 13.50 3.39 9.04
CA ALA A 85 14.72 3.30 9.84
C ALA A 85 14.77 4.39 10.94
N SER A 86 15.52 4.13 12.00
CA SER A 86 15.76 5.14 13.04
C SER A 86 16.35 6.42 12.45
N GLY A 87 15.79 7.58 12.82
CA GLY A 87 16.19 8.89 12.29
C GLY A 87 15.67 9.22 10.88
N THR A 88 14.74 8.42 10.34
CA THR A 88 14.02 8.78 9.12
C THR A 88 13.11 9.98 9.38
N THR A 89 13.14 10.94 8.47
CA THR A 89 12.28 12.13 8.45
C THR A 89 11.38 12.08 7.22
N VAL A 90 10.31 12.87 7.22
CA VAL A 90 9.43 13.00 6.03
C VAL A 90 10.21 13.50 4.83
N GLU A 91 11.12 14.47 5.01
CA GLU A 91 12.00 14.99 3.95
C GLU A 91 12.83 13.88 3.28
N LYS A 92 13.39 12.95 4.06
CA LYS A 92 14.13 11.79 3.53
C LYS A 92 13.22 10.83 2.75
N LEU A 93 11.98 10.61 3.21
CA LEU A 93 11.02 9.78 2.50
C LEU A 93 10.56 10.41 1.18
N ILE A 94 10.41 11.73 1.11
CA ILE A 94 10.15 12.43 -0.15
C ILE A 94 11.24 12.10 -1.16
N GLY A 95 12.52 12.26 -0.79
CA GLY A 95 13.66 11.93 -1.64
C GLY A 95 13.65 10.48 -2.11
N LEU A 96 13.32 9.55 -1.21
CA LEU A 96 13.20 8.13 -1.56
C LEU A 96 12.06 7.88 -2.56
N TYR A 97 10.87 8.41 -2.30
CA TYR A 97 9.72 8.14 -3.16
C TYR A 97 9.82 8.80 -4.53
N GLN A 98 10.48 9.94 -4.64
CA GLN A 98 10.80 10.57 -5.92
C GLN A 98 11.68 9.69 -6.83
N THR A 99 12.41 8.74 -6.27
CA THR A 99 13.22 7.79 -7.05
C THR A 99 12.35 6.71 -7.73
N PHE A 100 11.21 6.37 -7.13
CA PHE A 100 10.39 5.24 -7.58
C PHE A 100 9.06 5.66 -8.21
N TYR A 101 8.57 6.87 -7.91
CA TYR A 101 7.23 7.33 -8.31
C TYR A 101 7.27 8.70 -8.97
N PRO A 102 6.31 9.03 -9.85
CA PRO A 102 6.12 10.37 -10.40
C PRO A 102 5.57 11.32 -9.32
N PHE A 103 6.41 11.64 -8.35
CA PHE A 103 6.03 12.36 -7.13
C PHE A 103 5.59 13.80 -7.41
N ASP A 104 4.36 14.15 -7.03
CA ASP A 104 3.78 15.48 -7.17
C ASP A 104 4.00 16.31 -5.91
N LYS A 105 5.00 17.22 -5.96
CA LYS A 105 5.31 18.12 -4.84
C LYS A 105 4.15 19.00 -4.42
N ALA A 106 3.39 19.52 -5.36
CA ALA A 106 2.28 20.44 -5.05
C ALA A 106 1.17 19.70 -4.27
N VAL A 107 0.88 18.46 -4.64
CA VAL A 107 -0.03 17.60 -3.88
C VAL A 107 0.51 17.36 -2.47
N PHE A 108 1.80 17.03 -2.34
CA PHE A 108 2.42 16.83 -1.02
C PHE A 108 2.34 18.09 -0.15
N GLU A 109 2.75 19.24 -0.68
CA GLU A 109 2.77 20.52 0.05
C GLU A 109 1.38 20.94 0.54
N ARG A 110 0.35 20.69 -0.26
CA ARG A 110 -1.05 20.93 0.13
C ARG A 110 -1.45 20.13 1.38
N PHE A 111 -1.14 18.82 1.41
CA PHE A 111 -1.47 17.99 2.55
C PHE A 111 -0.55 18.25 3.73
N ALA A 112 0.76 18.45 3.50
CA ALA A 112 1.73 18.79 4.53
C ALA A 112 1.34 20.08 5.27
N GLY A 113 0.88 21.11 4.53
CA GLY A 113 0.37 22.36 5.10
C GLY A 113 -0.93 22.14 5.89
N ALA A 114 -1.89 21.39 5.35
CA ALA A 114 -3.16 21.10 6.02
C ALA A 114 -2.98 20.30 7.34
N PHE A 115 -2.01 19.41 7.38
CA PHE A 115 -1.69 18.57 8.54
C PHE A 115 -0.62 19.16 9.46
N HIS A 116 -0.04 20.31 9.11
CA HIS A 116 1.07 20.95 9.84
C HIS A 116 2.25 20.01 10.06
N LEU A 117 2.66 19.27 9.02
CA LEU A 117 3.70 18.26 9.13
C LEU A 117 5.10 18.89 9.32
N GLU A 118 5.81 18.41 10.32
CA GLU A 118 7.20 18.75 10.58
C GLU A 118 8.15 17.87 9.75
N LEU A 119 8.62 18.39 8.61
CA LEU A 119 9.33 17.57 7.61
C LEU A 119 10.69 17.04 8.09
N ARG A 120 11.36 17.74 9.02
CA ARG A 120 12.71 17.43 9.51
C ARG A 120 12.74 16.71 10.85
N THR A 121 11.60 16.61 11.51
CA THR A 121 11.49 15.85 12.76
C THR A 121 11.48 14.34 12.46
N PRO A 122 12.26 13.53 13.20
CA PRO A 122 12.23 12.09 13.05
C PRO A 122 10.82 11.51 13.24
N ILE A 123 10.36 10.68 12.29
CA ILE A 123 9.00 10.09 12.28
C ILE A 123 8.70 9.30 13.56
N ARG A 124 9.71 8.70 14.18
CA ARG A 124 9.55 8.01 15.48
C ARG A 124 8.95 8.89 16.57
N ASN A 125 9.15 10.22 16.49
CA ASN A 125 8.66 11.21 17.46
C ASN A 125 7.22 11.66 17.17
N PHE A 126 6.65 11.24 16.03
CA PHE A 126 5.27 11.56 15.67
C PHE A 126 4.29 10.72 16.49
N SER A 127 3.15 11.30 16.82
CA SER A 127 2.00 10.52 17.29
C SER A 127 1.52 9.55 16.21
N LYS A 128 0.70 8.55 16.58
CA LYS A 128 0.11 7.61 15.60
C LYS A 128 -0.66 8.36 14.50
N GLY A 129 -1.44 9.38 14.87
CA GLY A 129 -2.17 10.21 13.90
C GLY A 129 -1.26 11.00 12.98
N MET A 130 -0.19 11.63 13.50
CA MET A 130 0.78 12.36 12.68
C MET A 130 1.51 11.43 11.69
N LYS A 131 1.85 10.21 12.11
CA LYS A 131 2.45 9.20 11.22
C LYS A 131 1.50 8.86 10.07
N ARG A 132 0.24 8.57 10.37
CA ARG A 132 -0.78 8.26 9.37
C ARG A 132 -0.96 9.41 8.38
N GLN A 133 -1.06 10.64 8.87
CA GLN A 133 -1.15 11.84 8.03
C GLN A 133 0.07 12.00 7.11
N ALA A 134 1.28 11.82 7.65
CA ALA A 134 2.51 11.92 6.88
C ALA A 134 2.60 10.86 5.77
N PHE A 135 2.33 9.59 6.09
CA PHE A 135 2.35 8.51 5.11
C PHE A 135 1.22 8.60 4.09
N ALA A 136 0.02 9.06 4.50
CA ALA A 136 -1.07 9.31 3.56
C ALA A 136 -0.73 10.45 2.57
N ALA A 137 -0.15 11.55 3.05
CA ALA A 137 0.31 12.64 2.20
C ALA A 137 1.37 12.18 1.18
N LEU A 138 2.34 11.35 1.63
CA LEU A 138 3.36 10.76 0.77
C LEU A 138 2.76 9.81 -0.27
N ALA A 139 1.82 8.94 0.13
CA ALA A 139 1.15 8.00 -0.76
C ALA A 139 0.34 8.68 -1.85
N LEU A 140 -0.41 9.73 -1.51
CA LEU A 140 -1.18 10.52 -2.46
C LEU A 140 -0.28 11.31 -3.42
N ALA A 141 0.83 11.87 -2.90
CA ALA A 141 1.80 12.60 -3.71
C ALA A 141 2.63 11.69 -4.64
N ALA A 142 2.81 10.42 -4.29
CA ALA A 142 3.48 9.44 -5.13
C ALA A 142 2.73 9.17 -6.44
N ARG A 143 1.41 9.47 -6.50
CA ARG A 143 0.54 9.31 -7.69
C ARG A 143 0.64 7.92 -8.32
N PRO A 144 0.54 6.86 -7.53
CA PRO A 144 0.52 5.52 -8.08
C PRO A 144 -0.75 5.31 -8.89
N ARG A 145 -0.72 4.37 -9.84
CA ARG A 145 -1.93 3.98 -10.56
C ARG A 145 -2.92 3.23 -9.64
N TYR A 146 -2.37 2.43 -8.71
CA TYR A 146 -3.15 1.69 -7.71
C TYR A 146 -2.62 1.99 -6.31
N LEU A 147 -3.49 2.46 -5.44
CA LEU A 147 -3.18 2.72 -4.04
C LEU A 147 -3.87 1.68 -3.15
N LEU A 148 -3.07 0.90 -2.44
CA LEU A 148 -3.52 -0.12 -1.51
C LEU A 148 -3.33 0.40 -0.08
N LEU A 149 -4.41 0.48 0.70
CA LEU A 149 -4.41 1.00 2.06
C LEU A 149 -4.86 -0.08 3.04
N ASP A 150 -4.02 -0.39 4.03
CA ASP A 150 -4.33 -1.36 5.09
C ASP A 150 -4.53 -0.59 6.40
N GLU A 151 -5.80 -0.44 6.84
CA GLU A 151 -6.20 0.25 8.07
C GLU A 151 -5.63 1.69 8.22
N ALA A 152 -5.39 2.37 7.10
CA ALA A 152 -4.67 3.65 7.10
C ALA A 152 -5.43 4.80 7.79
N PHE A 153 -6.72 4.64 8.09
CA PHE A 153 -7.59 5.70 8.59
C PHE A 153 -8.34 5.38 9.90
N ASP A 154 -7.98 4.30 10.61
CA ASP A 154 -8.57 3.95 11.91
C ASP A 154 -7.99 4.75 13.09
#